data_06306b4269a43da207e6972a039790b4
#
_entry.id   06306b4269a43da207e6972a039790b4
#
_cell.length_a   1.000
_cell.length_b   1.000
_cell.length_c   1.000
_cell.angle_alpha   90.00
_cell.angle_beta   90.00
_cell.angle_gamma   90.00
#
_symmetry.space_group_name_H-M   'P 1'
#
loop_
_entity.id
_entity.type
_entity.pdbx_description
1 polymer ?
#
loop_
_entity_poly.entity_id
_entity_poly.type
_entity_poly.pdbx_seq_one_letter_code
_entity_poly.pdbx_strand_id
1 'polypeptide(L)'
;MKVTILMSTYNGENFLAEQIESIKQQTYTDWTLLIRDDGSKDKTRDIIKRFALEDDRITFINPDQTENLGVIKSFFTLFSQV
;
A
#
# COMPACT_ATOMS: atom_id res chain seq x y z
N MET A 1 13.23 -16.50 4.22
CA MET A 1 11.79 -16.46 4.49
C MET A 1 11.21 -15.14 3.98
N LYS A 2 10.14 -15.22 3.23
CA LYS A 2 9.51 -14.02 2.67
C LYS A 2 8.50 -13.43 3.65
N VAL A 3 8.57 -12.12 3.84
CA VAL A 3 7.63 -11.38 4.69
C VAL A 3 6.63 -10.65 3.80
N THR A 4 5.34 -10.81 4.07
CA THR A 4 4.29 -10.06 3.40
C THR A 4 3.80 -8.95 4.32
N ILE A 5 3.89 -7.71 3.85
CA ILE A 5 3.47 -6.52 4.60
C ILE A 5 2.15 -6.04 4.03
N LEU A 6 1.16 -5.85 4.88
CA LEU A 6 -0.15 -5.36 4.48
C LEU A 6 -0.30 -3.91 4.92
N MET A 7 -0.69 -3.04 3.99
CA MET A 7 -0.88 -1.62 4.28
C MET A 7 -2.21 -1.15 3.75
N SER A 8 -2.99 -0.48 4.59
CA SER A 8 -4.22 0.20 4.20
C SER A 8 -3.99 1.70 4.30
N THR A 9 -4.38 2.45 3.26
CA THR A 9 -4.15 3.89 3.20
C THR A 9 -5.46 4.65 3.05
N TYR A 10 -5.50 5.86 3.62
CA TYR A 10 -6.60 6.80 3.44
C TYR A 10 -6.09 8.23 3.66
N ASN A 11 -6.12 9.04 2.61
CA ASN A 11 -5.70 10.45 2.65
C ASN A 11 -4.34 10.66 3.33
N GLY A 12 -3.34 9.87 2.93
CA GLY A 12 -2.02 9.88 3.56
C GLY A 12 -0.93 10.55 2.72
N GLU A 13 -1.26 11.47 1.82
CA GLU A 13 -0.26 12.04 0.90
C GLU A 13 0.93 12.69 1.59
N ASN A 14 0.75 13.21 2.81
CA ASN A 14 1.83 13.86 3.55
C ASN A 14 2.80 12.89 4.23
N PHE A 15 2.44 11.61 4.34
CA PHE A 15 3.21 10.63 5.11
C PHE A 15 3.59 9.39 4.33
N LEU A 16 2.83 9.07 3.28
CA LEU A 16 2.92 7.75 2.65
C LEU A 16 4.28 7.50 2.01
N ALA A 17 4.81 8.47 1.28
CA ALA A 17 6.11 8.31 0.61
C ALA A 17 7.20 7.99 1.62
N GLU A 18 7.21 8.68 2.76
CA GLU A 18 8.19 8.46 3.81
C GLU A 18 8.05 7.06 4.42
N GLN A 19 6.82 6.61 4.64
CA GLN A 19 6.56 5.27 5.18
C GLN A 19 7.05 4.19 4.23
N ILE A 20 6.75 4.31 2.94
CA ILE A 20 7.20 3.32 1.95
C ILE A 20 8.72 3.33 1.84
N GLU A 21 9.35 4.51 1.83
CA GLU A 21 10.81 4.61 1.79
C GLU A 21 11.45 3.93 2.99
N SER A 22 10.85 4.06 4.17
CA SER A 22 11.35 3.39 5.38
C SER A 22 11.34 1.88 5.23
N ILE A 23 10.30 1.33 4.61
CA ILE A 23 10.21 -0.12 4.35
C ILE A 23 11.30 -0.53 3.36
N LYS A 24 11.52 0.26 2.31
CA LYS A 24 12.54 -0.04 1.30
C LYS A 24 13.96 0.01 1.85
N GLN A 25 14.21 0.81 2.89
CA GLN A 25 15.53 1.02 3.46
C GLN A 25 15.89 0.03 4.56
N GLN A 26 14.95 -0.80 5.01
CA GLN A 26 15.27 -1.78 6.04
C GLN A 26 16.26 -2.84 5.52
N THR A 27 17.01 -3.43 6.45
CA THR A 27 18.06 -4.39 6.08
C THR A 27 17.52 -5.66 5.44
N TYR A 28 16.38 -6.14 5.89
CA TYR A 28 15.77 -7.34 5.32
C TYR A 28 15.11 -6.99 3.99
N THR A 29 15.49 -7.67 2.91
CA THR A 29 15.05 -7.32 1.56
C THR A 29 14.03 -8.27 0.94
N ASP A 30 13.79 -9.42 1.56
CA ASP A 30 12.86 -10.43 1.03
C ASP A 30 11.43 -10.19 1.54
N TRP A 31 10.83 -9.10 1.08
CA TRP A 31 9.47 -8.72 1.47
C TRP A 31 8.62 -8.37 0.26
N THR A 32 7.30 -8.45 0.44
CA THR A 32 6.30 -7.97 -0.50
C THR A 32 5.37 -7.03 0.24
N LEU A 33 5.09 -5.87 -0.34
CA LEU A 33 4.18 -4.89 0.23
C LEU A 33 2.90 -4.84 -0.59
N LEU A 34 1.78 -5.19 0.02
CA LEU A 34 0.46 -5.10 -0.59
C LEU A 34 -0.25 -3.88 -0.03
N ILE A 35 -0.62 -2.95 -0.90
CA ILE A 35 -1.27 -1.70 -0.49
C ILE A 35 -2.67 -1.65 -1.06
N ARG A 36 -3.65 -1.41 -0.18
CA ARG A 36 -5.02 -1.10 -0.57
C ARG A 36 -5.35 0.32 -0.13
N ASP A 37 -5.86 1.13 -1.06
CA ASP A 37 -6.31 2.46 -0.74
C ASP A 37 -7.82 2.47 -0.50
N ASP A 38 -8.26 3.11 0.58
CA ASP A 38 -9.66 3.12 1.00
C ASP A 38 -10.37 4.40 0.54
N GLY A 39 -10.22 4.72 -0.75
CA GLY A 39 -10.95 5.83 -1.35
C GLY A 39 -10.36 7.21 -1.08
N SER A 40 -9.04 7.33 -1.06
CA SER A 40 -8.38 8.62 -0.86
C SER A 40 -8.77 9.61 -1.94
N LYS A 41 -8.96 10.87 -1.53
CA LYS A 41 -9.31 11.97 -2.43
C LYS A 41 -8.13 12.91 -2.69
N ASP A 42 -7.00 12.65 -2.04
CA ASP A 42 -5.76 13.41 -2.23
C ASP A 42 -4.82 12.67 -3.20
N LYS A 43 -3.53 12.95 -3.14
CA LYS A 43 -2.53 12.34 -4.04
C LYS A 43 -2.05 10.97 -3.59
N THR A 44 -2.64 10.38 -2.55
CA THR A 44 -2.23 9.08 -2.01
C THR A 44 -2.17 8.01 -3.10
N ARG A 45 -3.22 7.90 -3.91
CA ARG A 45 -3.28 6.87 -4.95
C ARG A 45 -2.19 7.04 -6.00
N ASP A 46 -1.88 8.27 -6.38
CA ASP A 46 -0.79 8.53 -7.34
C ASP A 46 0.57 8.15 -6.77
N ILE A 47 0.77 8.39 -5.47
CA ILE A 47 2.01 7.99 -4.78
C ILE A 47 2.17 6.48 -4.80
N ILE A 48 1.11 5.72 -4.49
CA ILE A 48 1.14 4.26 -4.51
C ILE A 48 1.48 3.75 -5.90
N LYS A 49 0.83 4.28 -6.93
CA LYS A 49 1.07 3.88 -8.32
C LYS A 49 2.52 4.10 -8.71
N ARG A 50 3.10 5.22 -8.33
CA ARG A 50 4.49 5.51 -8.63
C ARG A 50 5.44 4.50 -8.00
N PHE A 51 5.26 4.20 -6.71
CA PHE A 51 6.10 3.23 -6.02
C PHE A 51 5.94 1.83 -6.59
N ALA A 52 4.73 1.43 -6.94
CA ALA A 52 4.47 0.11 -7.52
C ALA A 52 5.15 -0.05 -8.88
N LEU A 53 5.27 1.02 -9.65
CA LEU A 53 5.99 0.98 -10.93
C LEU A 53 7.50 0.92 -10.73
N GLU A 54 8.02 1.50 -9.67
CA GLU A 54 9.46 1.57 -9.39
C GLU A 54 10.00 0.31 -8.72
N ASP A 55 9.16 -0.44 -7.99
CA ASP A 55 9.63 -1.59 -7.20
C ASP A 55 8.62 -2.73 -7.32
N ASP A 56 9.08 -3.85 -7.89
CA ASP A 56 8.24 -5.04 -8.11
C ASP A 56 7.72 -5.67 -6.83
N ARG A 57 8.32 -5.35 -5.68
CA ARG A 57 7.88 -5.86 -4.38
C ARG A 57 6.65 -5.13 -3.86
N ILE A 58 6.26 -4.02 -4.49
CA ILE A 58 5.12 -3.20 -4.07
C ILE A 58 3.97 -3.43 -5.05
N THR A 59 2.82 -3.84 -4.53
CA THR A 59 1.61 -4.09 -5.33
C THR A 59 0.48 -3.20 -4.85
N PHE A 60 -0.10 -2.44 -5.75
CA PHE A 60 -1.32 -1.67 -5.49
C PHE A 60 -2.50 -2.55 -5.89
N ILE A 61 -3.21 -3.10 -4.92
CA ILE A 61 -4.20 -4.14 -5.18
C ILE A 61 -5.55 -3.61 -5.70
N ASN A 62 -5.84 -2.32 -5.52
CA ASN A 62 -7.09 -1.74 -6.01
C ASN A 62 -6.89 -0.43 -6.77
N PRO A 63 -6.07 -0.42 -7.84
CA PRO A 63 -5.74 0.82 -8.55
C PRO A 63 -6.96 1.49 -9.22
N ASP A 64 -7.98 0.71 -9.56
CA ASP A 64 -9.17 1.20 -10.27
C ASP A 64 -10.40 1.28 -9.38
N GLN A 65 -10.29 0.96 -8.09
CA GLN A 65 -11.40 0.99 -7.15
C GLN A 65 -11.21 2.12 -6.14
N THR A 66 -12.21 2.97 -6.03
CA THR A 66 -12.19 4.13 -5.14
C THR A 66 -13.18 4.01 -3.98
N GLU A 67 -13.79 2.84 -3.81
CA GLU A 67 -14.77 2.62 -2.76
C GLU A 67 -14.14 2.69 -1.38
N ASN A 68 -14.77 3.42 -0.47
CA ASN A 68 -14.36 3.51 0.92
C ASN A 68 -15.10 2.43 1.73
N LEU A 69 -14.35 1.41 2.17
CA LEU A 69 -14.90 0.29 2.94
C LEU A 69 -14.76 0.46 4.45
N GLY A 70 -14.07 1.55 4.89
CA GLY A 70 -13.72 1.71 6.29
C GLY A 70 -12.47 0.90 6.63
N VAL A 71 -11.84 1.25 7.75
CA VAL A 71 -10.53 0.71 8.12
C VAL A 71 -10.56 -0.81 8.28
N ILE A 72 -11.56 -1.34 8.97
CA ILE A 72 -11.64 -2.78 9.27
C ILE A 72 -11.86 -3.59 7.98
N LYS A 73 -12.83 -3.19 7.16
CA LYS A 73 -13.11 -3.91 5.92
C LYS A 73 -11.95 -3.82 4.95
N SER A 74 -11.30 -2.67 4.88
CA SER A 74 -10.11 -2.49 4.04
C SER A 74 -9.00 -3.45 4.44
N PHE A 75 -8.77 -3.60 5.74
CA PHE A 75 -7.78 -4.52 6.26
C PHE A 75 -8.11 -5.99 5.92
N PHE A 76 -9.37 -6.38 6.08
CA PHE A 76 -9.80 -7.74 5.72
C PHE A 76 -9.64 -8.01 4.23
N THR A 77 -9.92 -7.02 3.39
CA THR A 77 -9.74 -7.14 1.94
C THR A 77 -8.28 -7.40 1.60
N LEU A 78 -7.36 -6.66 2.24
CA LEU A 78 -5.93 -6.90 2.09
C LEU A 78 -5.55 -8.31 2.52
N PHE A 79 -6.04 -8.73 3.67
CA PHE A 79 -5.72 -10.04 4.23
C PHE A 79 -6.14 -11.17 3.29
N SER A 80 -7.25 -11.02 2.59
CA SER A 80 -7.73 -12.03 1.66
C SER A 80 -6.87 -12.18 0.41
N GLN A 81 -5.96 -11.24 0.15
CA GLN A 81 -5.03 -11.29 -0.99
C GLN A 81 -3.74 -12.05 -0.67
N VAL A 82 -3.55 -12.43 0.57
CA VAL A 82 -2.32 -13.13 1.00
C VAL A 82 -2.39 -14.69 0.80
#